data_4a836dafd51a73e8bfcdc824452c3f3c
#
_entry.id   4a836dafd51a73e8bfcdc824452c3f3c
#
_cell.length_a   1.000
_cell.length_b   1.000
_cell.length_c   1.000
_cell.angle_alpha   90.00
_cell.angle_beta   90.00
_cell.angle_gamma   90.00
#
_symmetry.space_group_name_H-M   'P 1'
#
loop_
_entity.id
_entity.type
_entity.pdbx_description
1 polymer ?
#
loop_
_entity_poly.entity_id
_entity_poly.type
_entity_poly.pdbx_seq_one_letter_code
_entity_poly.pdbx_strand_id
1 'polypeptide(L)'
;THFILENLSCDQNHSILDIGCGIGGPARYMAEKSGGNVCGVDLTGAYIEVGTQLNDLVRLGEKVSLLQGSALSLPYEVSAFDGAYMIHVGMNIERKEDLMREASRVLKAGKKFVLFDVMKISNEDIVYPLPWADQAEESAVDKPEAYEKALNSAGFNILDTQDKGQFAVSFFDNMLMKMENSGPKPLGLHLLMGENTRDKVMNAYTQIQEKRLSPI
;
A
#
# COMPACT_ATOMS: atom_id res chain seq x y z
N THR A 1 -3.93 -6.43 5.04
CA THR A 1 -4.01 -7.29 3.83
C THR A 1 -5.28 -8.17 3.84
N HIS A 2 -5.65 -8.82 4.96
CA HIS A 2 -6.86 -9.68 5.04
C HIS A 2 -8.14 -8.94 4.58
N PHE A 3 -8.41 -7.78 5.15
CA PHE A 3 -9.54 -6.92 4.77
C PHE A 3 -9.57 -6.59 3.25
N ILE A 4 -8.41 -6.35 2.64
CA ILE A 4 -8.30 -6.09 1.20
C ILE A 4 -8.73 -7.33 0.39
N LEU A 5 -8.26 -8.50 0.79
CA LEU A 5 -8.64 -9.76 0.14
C LEU A 5 -10.16 -10.01 0.18
N GLU A 6 -10.80 -9.80 1.34
CA GLU A 6 -12.25 -9.95 1.48
C GLU A 6 -13.02 -9.01 0.56
N ASN A 7 -12.55 -7.76 0.42
CA ASN A 7 -13.19 -6.76 -0.45
C ASN A 7 -12.98 -7.04 -1.94
N LEU A 8 -11.81 -7.55 -2.34
CA LEU A 8 -11.55 -7.93 -3.73
C LEU A 8 -12.38 -9.13 -4.17
N SER A 9 -12.70 -10.04 -3.26
CA SER A 9 -13.47 -11.26 -3.54
C SER A 9 -12.84 -12.11 -4.66
N CYS A 10 -11.49 -12.21 -4.66
CA CYS A 10 -10.73 -12.98 -5.65
C CYS A 10 -10.53 -14.44 -5.22
N ASP A 11 -10.43 -15.32 -6.20
CA ASP A 11 -10.22 -16.77 -6.03
C ASP A 11 -9.04 -17.28 -6.88
N GLN A 12 -8.83 -18.59 -6.90
CA GLN A 12 -7.73 -19.26 -7.60
C GLN A 12 -7.66 -19.05 -9.12
N ASN A 13 -8.74 -18.59 -9.74
CA ASN A 13 -8.80 -18.35 -11.20
C ASN A 13 -8.50 -16.90 -11.55
N HIS A 14 -8.29 -16.04 -10.56
CA HIS A 14 -8.11 -14.62 -10.76
C HIS A 14 -6.64 -14.21 -10.83
N SER A 15 -6.37 -13.23 -11.67
CA SER A 15 -5.12 -12.48 -11.71
C SER A 15 -5.28 -11.16 -10.95
N ILE A 16 -4.46 -10.95 -9.93
CA ILE A 16 -4.54 -9.80 -9.01
C ILE A 16 -3.29 -8.94 -9.19
N LEU A 17 -3.44 -7.63 -9.20
CA LEU A 17 -2.34 -6.67 -9.26
C LEU A 17 -2.11 -6.01 -7.90
N ASP A 18 -0.86 -6.02 -7.43
CA ASP A 18 -0.34 -5.26 -6.29
C ASP A 18 0.43 -4.04 -6.82
N ILE A 19 -0.15 -2.85 -6.69
CA ILE A 19 0.48 -1.60 -7.15
C ILE A 19 1.32 -1.02 -6.01
N GLY A 20 2.65 -0.94 -6.19
CA GLY A 20 3.60 -0.56 -5.16
C GLY A 20 3.84 -1.71 -4.17
N CYS A 21 4.17 -2.88 -4.68
CA CYS A 21 4.24 -4.13 -3.92
C CYS A 21 5.39 -4.22 -2.91
N GLY A 22 6.36 -3.29 -2.94
CA GLY A 22 7.56 -3.37 -2.13
C GLY A 22 8.27 -4.70 -2.31
N ILE A 23 8.61 -5.36 -1.21
CA ILE A 23 9.22 -6.70 -1.20
C ILE A 23 8.19 -7.85 -1.33
N GLY A 24 6.95 -7.57 -1.73
CA GLY A 24 5.93 -8.56 -2.06
C GLY A 24 5.24 -9.24 -0.85
N GLY A 25 5.29 -8.66 0.35
CA GLY A 25 4.63 -9.23 1.52
C GLY A 25 3.12 -9.42 1.34
N PRO A 26 2.35 -8.39 1.02
CA PRO A 26 0.93 -8.48 0.69
C PRO A 26 0.65 -9.42 -0.49
N ALA A 27 1.46 -9.37 -1.55
CA ALA A 27 1.31 -10.22 -2.72
C ALA A 27 1.36 -11.72 -2.37
N ARG A 28 2.35 -12.13 -1.55
CA ARG A 28 2.45 -13.51 -1.06
C ARG A 28 1.24 -13.92 -0.23
N TYR A 29 0.79 -13.06 0.67
CA TYR A 29 -0.42 -13.30 1.46
C TYR A 29 -1.65 -13.50 0.58
N MET A 30 -1.83 -12.63 -0.42
CA MET A 30 -2.96 -12.71 -1.37
C MET A 30 -2.93 -14.01 -2.16
N ALA A 31 -1.78 -14.39 -2.71
CA ALA A 31 -1.61 -15.64 -3.46
C ALA A 31 -1.89 -16.87 -2.59
N GLU A 32 -1.37 -16.90 -1.36
CA GLU A 32 -1.59 -18.02 -0.43
C GLU A 32 -3.06 -18.18 -0.06
N LYS A 33 -3.77 -17.08 0.20
CA LYS A 33 -5.15 -17.12 0.70
C LYS A 33 -6.20 -17.26 -0.40
N SER A 34 -6.02 -16.62 -1.56
CA SER A 34 -6.94 -16.73 -2.69
C SER A 34 -6.66 -17.95 -3.56
N GLY A 35 -5.42 -18.44 -3.59
CA GLY A 35 -4.94 -19.42 -4.57
C GLY A 35 -4.71 -18.83 -5.96
N GLY A 36 -5.03 -17.55 -6.18
CA GLY A 36 -4.87 -16.85 -7.46
C GLY A 36 -3.43 -16.46 -7.76
N ASN A 37 -3.20 -15.95 -8.95
CA ASN A 37 -1.92 -15.38 -9.36
C ASN A 37 -1.85 -13.92 -8.97
N VAL A 38 -0.71 -13.47 -8.43
CA VAL A 38 -0.50 -12.08 -8.06
C VAL A 38 0.72 -11.52 -8.77
N CYS A 39 0.52 -10.42 -9.49
CA CYS A 39 1.57 -9.63 -10.08
C CYS A 39 1.80 -8.38 -9.22
N GLY A 40 3.04 -8.12 -8.83
CA GLY A 40 3.40 -6.92 -8.10
C GLY A 40 4.28 -6.00 -8.93
N VAL A 41 4.06 -4.70 -8.84
CA VAL A 41 4.91 -3.67 -9.48
C VAL A 41 5.42 -2.72 -8.41
N ASP A 42 6.71 -2.45 -8.39
CA ASP A 42 7.34 -1.44 -7.54
C ASP A 42 8.43 -0.68 -8.31
N LEU A 43 8.62 0.58 -7.99
CA LEU A 43 9.63 1.43 -8.62
C LEU A 43 11.05 1.01 -8.21
N THR A 44 11.21 0.43 -7.02
CA THR A 44 12.48 0.12 -6.39
C THR A 44 13.00 -1.24 -6.79
N GLY A 45 13.97 -1.31 -7.71
CA GLY A 45 14.54 -2.56 -8.21
C GLY A 45 15.09 -3.48 -7.12
N ALA A 46 15.73 -2.92 -6.09
CA ALA A 46 16.24 -3.69 -4.94
C ALA A 46 15.11 -4.40 -4.17
N TYR A 47 13.92 -3.80 -4.07
CA TYR A 47 12.76 -4.45 -3.44
C TYR A 47 12.27 -5.63 -4.27
N ILE A 48 12.23 -5.48 -5.58
CA ILE A 48 11.84 -6.54 -6.52
C ILE A 48 12.80 -7.72 -6.44
N GLU A 49 14.12 -7.46 -6.43
CA GLU A 49 15.14 -8.51 -6.31
C GLU A 49 14.97 -9.31 -5.01
N VAL A 50 14.92 -8.63 -3.87
CA VAL A 50 14.71 -9.27 -2.55
C VAL A 50 13.36 -9.99 -2.49
N GLY A 51 12.30 -9.35 -2.98
CA GLY A 51 10.95 -9.91 -3.00
C GLY A 51 10.86 -11.21 -3.80
N THR A 52 11.52 -11.26 -4.95
CA THR A 52 11.59 -12.47 -5.80
C THR A 52 12.30 -13.61 -5.07
N GLN A 53 13.44 -13.35 -4.44
CA GLN A 53 14.14 -14.35 -3.63
C GLN A 53 13.26 -14.87 -2.46
N LEU A 54 12.50 -13.97 -1.82
CA LEU A 54 11.56 -14.35 -0.77
C LEU A 54 10.40 -15.22 -1.31
N ASN A 55 9.92 -14.97 -2.54
CA ASN A 55 8.90 -15.81 -3.18
C ASN A 55 9.39 -17.25 -3.36
N ASP A 56 10.64 -17.42 -3.81
CA ASP A 56 11.27 -18.74 -4.00
C ASP A 56 11.45 -19.48 -2.67
N LEU A 57 11.94 -18.77 -1.64
CA LEU A 57 12.13 -19.32 -0.29
C LEU A 57 10.83 -19.89 0.31
N VAL A 58 9.69 -19.25 0.05
CA VAL A 58 8.39 -19.72 0.54
C VAL A 58 7.59 -20.53 -0.49
N ARG A 59 8.20 -20.90 -1.63
CA ARG A 59 7.62 -21.70 -2.71
C ARG A 59 6.37 -21.08 -3.35
N LEU A 60 6.36 -19.76 -3.49
CA LEU A 60 5.31 -19.00 -4.16
C LEU A 60 5.76 -18.37 -5.49
N GLY A 61 6.96 -18.70 -5.99
CA GLY A 61 7.50 -18.14 -7.22
C GLY A 61 6.65 -18.38 -8.48
N GLU A 62 5.88 -19.48 -8.52
CA GLU A 62 4.92 -19.74 -9.61
C GLU A 62 3.62 -18.94 -9.49
N LYS A 63 3.30 -18.41 -8.31
CA LYS A 63 2.04 -17.69 -7.99
C LYS A 63 2.23 -16.18 -7.86
N VAL A 64 3.43 -15.73 -7.50
CA VAL A 64 3.75 -14.33 -7.26
C VAL A 64 4.89 -13.90 -8.16
N SER A 65 4.61 -13.03 -9.11
CA SER A 65 5.61 -12.39 -9.96
C SER A 65 5.77 -10.93 -9.56
N LEU A 66 7.01 -10.47 -9.39
CA LEU A 66 7.31 -9.07 -9.06
C LEU A 66 8.12 -8.45 -10.20
N LEU A 67 7.77 -7.21 -10.58
CA LEU A 67 8.38 -6.51 -11.69
C LEU A 67 8.71 -5.07 -11.30
N GLN A 68 9.92 -4.62 -11.64
CA GLN A 68 10.25 -3.21 -11.50
C GLN A 68 9.51 -2.38 -12.53
N GLY A 69 8.78 -1.36 -12.07
CA GLY A 69 8.01 -0.47 -12.95
C GLY A 69 7.37 0.68 -12.20
N SER A 70 6.86 1.64 -12.96
CA SER A 70 6.17 2.80 -12.42
C SER A 70 4.66 2.53 -12.31
N ALA A 71 4.05 2.89 -11.20
CA ALA A 71 2.60 2.90 -11.03
C ALA A 71 1.89 3.91 -11.96
N LEU A 72 2.63 4.89 -12.50
CA LEU A 72 2.15 5.88 -13.47
C LEU A 72 2.24 5.39 -14.93
N SER A 73 2.80 4.21 -15.17
CA SER A 73 2.91 3.57 -16.49
C SER A 73 3.10 2.07 -16.25
N LEU A 74 2.01 1.39 -15.92
CA LEU A 74 2.03 -0.03 -15.58
C LEU A 74 2.38 -0.89 -16.80
N PRO A 75 3.33 -1.83 -16.69
CA PRO A 75 3.85 -2.62 -17.82
C PRO A 75 2.90 -3.79 -18.18
N TYR A 76 1.60 -3.53 -18.21
CA TYR A 76 0.57 -4.51 -18.52
C TYR A 76 -0.41 -4.00 -19.54
N GLU A 77 -1.03 -4.92 -20.26
CA GLU A 77 -2.08 -4.62 -21.23
C GLU A 77 -3.37 -4.14 -20.57
N VAL A 78 -4.23 -3.53 -21.37
CA VAL A 78 -5.58 -3.12 -20.96
C VAL A 78 -6.37 -4.33 -20.50
N SER A 79 -7.13 -4.20 -19.41
CA SER A 79 -8.01 -5.26 -18.89
C SER A 79 -7.31 -6.59 -18.61
N ALA A 80 -6.09 -6.54 -18.05
CA ALA A 80 -5.31 -7.73 -17.71
C ALA A 80 -5.76 -8.39 -16.40
N PHE A 81 -6.28 -7.61 -15.43
CA PHE A 81 -6.47 -8.07 -14.06
C PHE A 81 -7.94 -8.17 -13.64
N ASP A 82 -8.21 -9.17 -12.79
CA ASP A 82 -9.51 -9.43 -12.17
C ASP A 82 -9.72 -8.69 -10.84
N GLY A 83 -8.69 -8.07 -10.33
CA GLY A 83 -8.69 -7.22 -9.15
C GLY A 83 -7.36 -6.53 -8.99
N ALA A 84 -7.35 -5.37 -8.37
CA ALA A 84 -6.11 -4.67 -8.03
C ALA A 84 -6.21 -4.06 -6.64
N TYR A 85 -5.07 -3.88 -6.00
CA TYR A 85 -5.00 -3.13 -4.75
C TYR A 85 -3.72 -2.30 -4.67
N MET A 86 -3.76 -1.32 -3.77
CA MET A 86 -2.64 -0.46 -3.47
C MET A 86 -2.61 -0.19 -1.96
N ILE A 87 -1.45 -0.38 -1.33
CA ILE A 87 -1.27 -0.21 0.11
C ILE A 87 -0.11 0.74 0.37
N HIS A 88 -0.39 1.93 0.91
CA HIS A 88 0.62 2.93 1.31
C HIS A 88 1.55 3.36 0.17
N VAL A 89 1.00 3.72 -0.97
CA VAL A 89 1.73 4.12 -2.18
C VAL A 89 1.36 5.52 -2.66
N GLY A 90 0.07 5.84 -2.71
CA GLY A 90 -0.42 7.09 -3.28
C GLY A 90 0.10 8.32 -2.54
N MET A 91 0.39 8.22 -1.22
CA MET A 91 1.00 9.30 -0.45
C MET A 91 2.43 9.66 -0.92
N ASN A 92 3.04 8.86 -1.80
CA ASN A 92 4.33 9.15 -2.44
C ASN A 92 4.19 9.68 -3.87
N ILE A 93 2.97 9.76 -4.41
CA ILE A 93 2.72 10.06 -5.82
C ILE A 93 1.84 11.31 -5.94
N GLU A 94 2.40 12.40 -6.45
CA GLU A 94 1.68 13.66 -6.65
C GLU A 94 0.60 13.54 -7.73
N ARG A 95 0.91 12.85 -8.82
CA ARG A 95 0.05 12.69 -10.00
C ARG A 95 -1.05 11.63 -9.79
N LYS A 96 -1.97 11.88 -8.85
CA LYS A 96 -3.01 10.92 -8.48
C LYS A 96 -3.97 10.56 -9.63
N GLU A 97 -4.30 11.51 -10.49
CA GLU A 97 -5.17 11.26 -11.65
C GLU A 97 -4.54 10.28 -12.66
N ASP A 98 -3.23 10.40 -12.89
CA ASP A 98 -2.50 9.46 -13.76
C ASP A 98 -2.40 8.07 -13.13
N LEU A 99 -2.12 8.02 -11.83
CA LEU A 99 -2.08 6.78 -11.06
C LEU A 99 -3.41 6.01 -11.14
N MET A 100 -4.53 6.69 -10.91
CA MET A 100 -5.86 6.05 -10.95
C MET A 100 -6.26 5.68 -12.38
N ARG A 101 -5.84 6.45 -13.39
CA ARG A 101 -6.07 6.12 -14.80
C ARG A 101 -5.34 4.84 -15.21
N GLU A 102 -4.10 4.64 -14.77
CA GLU A 102 -3.35 3.42 -15.01
C GLU A 102 -3.96 2.21 -14.29
N ALA A 103 -4.37 2.38 -13.03
CA ALA A 103 -5.09 1.34 -12.30
C ALA A 103 -6.39 0.92 -13.02
N SER A 104 -7.16 1.90 -13.50
CA SER A 104 -8.38 1.65 -14.28
C SER A 104 -8.10 0.96 -15.60
N ARG A 105 -7.05 1.38 -16.31
CA ARG A 105 -6.68 0.83 -17.62
C ARG A 105 -6.41 -0.68 -17.58
N VAL A 106 -5.69 -1.12 -16.56
CA VAL A 106 -5.26 -2.53 -16.45
C VAL A 106 -6.31 -3.44 -15.84
N LEU A 107 -7.35 -2.89 -15.21
CA LEU A 107 -8.45 -3.65 -14.64
C LEU A 107 -9.49 -4.01 -15.70
N LYS A 108 -10.03 -5.22 -15.62
CA LYS A 108 -11.20 -5.63 -16.41
C LYS A 108 -12.44 -4.84 -15.96
N ALA A 109 -13.35 -4.58 -16.88
CA ALA A 109 -14.58 -3.85 -16.57
C ALA A 109 -15.38 -4.51 -15.45
N GLY A 110 -15.87 -3.69 -14.51
CA GLY A 110 -16.66 -4.15 -13.36
C GLY A 110 -15.86 -4.83 -12.24
N LYS A 111 -14.54 -4.87 -12.35
CA LYS A 111 -13.67 -5.43 -11.32
C LYS A 111 -13.31 -4.39 -10.27
N LYS A 112 -12.92 -4.86 -9.09
CA LYS A 112 -12.67 -4.01 -7.92
C LYS A 112 -11.23 -3.56 -7.82
N PHE A 113 -11.06 -2.32 -7.41
CA PHE A 113 -9.81 -1.75 -6.93
C PHE A 113 -9.96 -1.41 -5.44
N VAL A 114 -9.04 -1.88 -4.61
CA VAL A 114 -9.00 -1.54 -3.18
C VAL A 114 -7.77 -0.70 -2.91
N LEU A 115 -7.99 0.51 -2.46
CA LEU A 115 -6.95 1.45 -2.08
C LEU A 115 -6.93 1.57 -0.55
N PHE A 116 -5.75 1.48 0.05
CA PHE A 116 -5.53 1.73 1.46
C PHE A 116 -4.30 2.60 1.65
N ASP A 117 -4.51 3.85 2.03
CA ASP A 117 -3.43 4.84 2.10
C ASP A 117 -3.56 5.74 3.31
N VAL A 118 -2.46 6.40 3.70
CA VAL A 118 -2.49 7.43 4.73
C VAL A 118 -2.86 8.75 4.07
N MET A 119 -3.93 9.37 4.57
CA MET A 119 -4.46 10.62 4.04
C MET A 119 -4.47 11.71 5.10
N LYS A 120 -4.37 12.96 4.65
CA LYS A 120 -4.48 14.15 5.49
C LYS A 120 -5.95 14.46 5.75
N ILE A 121 -6.40 14.44 7.02
CA ILE A 121 -7.79 14.66 7.39
C ILE A 121 -8.04 15.97 8.14
N SER A 122 -7.01 16.80 8.27
CA SER A 122 -7.11 18.14 8.86
C SER A 122 -6.42 19.19 7.98
N ASN A 123 -6.53 20.47 8.38
CA ASN A 123 -5.80 21.56 7.73
C ASN A 123 -4.47 21.89 8.42
N GLU A 124 -4.15 21.20 9.51
CA GLU A 124 -2.90 21.40 10.23
C GLU A 124 -1.69 20.93 9.41
N ASP A 125 -0.52 21.49 9.69
CA ASP A 125 0.72 21.10 9.03
C ASP A 125 1.13 19.69 9.44
N ILE A 126 1.67 18.95 8.49
CA ILE A 126 2.21 17.61 8.70
C ILE A 126 3.62 17.74 9.28
N VAL A 127 3.90 16.99 10.33
CA VAL A 127 5.21 16.92 10.99
C VAL A 127 6.02 15.76 10.42
N TYR A 128 7.22 16.04 9.97
CA TYR A 128 8.19 15.07 9.45
C TYR A 128 9.33 14.84 10.47
N PRO A 129 10.10 13.73 10.37
CA PRO A 129 9.98 12.67 9.36
C PRO A 129 8.79 11.74 9.57
N LEU A 130 8.32 11.13 8.47
CA LEU A 130 7.26 10.12 8.45
C LEU A 130 7.79 8.80 7.83
N PRO A 131 7.12 7.66 8.00
CA PRO A 131 7.55 6.37 7.46
C PRO A 131 7.88 6.37 5.96
N TRP A 132 7.29 7.29 5.19
CA TRP A 132 7.45 7.37 3.74
C TRP A 132 8.23 8.61 3.25
N ALA A 133 8.54 9.58 4.11
CA ALA A 133 9.23 10.81 3.73
C ALA A 133 10.00 11.40 4.90
N ASP A 134 11.22 11.86 4.68
CA ASP A 134 12.00 12.55 5.70
C ASP A 134 11.61 14.04 5.80
N GLN A 135 11.09 14.62 4.73
CA GLN A 135 10.70 16.03 4.63
C GLN A 135 9.48 16.21 3.72
N ALA A 136 8.86 17.39 3.77
CA ALA A 136 7.59 17.65 3.08
C ALA A 136 7.68 17.49 1.55
N GLU A 137 8.80 17.86 0.96
CA GLU A 137 9.05 17.81 -0.48
C GLU A 137 9.09 16.39 -1.05
N GLU A 138 9.29 15.40 -0.20
CA GLU A 138 9.30 13.97 -0.54
C GLU A 138 7.92 13.32 -0.39
N SER A 139 6.94 14.06 0.12
CA SER A 139 5.60 13.55 0.45
C SER A 139 4.55 14.14 -0.48
N ALA A 140 3.72 13.29 -1.00
CA ALA A 140 2.52 13.67 -1.75
C ALA A 140 1.23 13.28 -0.98
N VAL A 141 1.30 13.24 0.36
CA VAL A 141 0.12 12.98 1.19
C VAL A 141 -0.95 14.03 0.92
N ASP A 142 -2.17 13.59 0.68
CA ASP A 142 -3.26 14.47 0.28
C ASP A 142 -4.55 14.07 1.00
N LYS A 143 -5.59 14.88 0.83
CA LYS A 143 -6.90 14.66 1.44
C LYS A 143 -7.71 13.57 0.68
N PRO A 144 -8.68 12.92 1.36
CA PRO A 144 -9.58 11.95 0.72
C PRO A 144 -10.22 12.48 -0.57
N GLU A 145 -10.61 13.78 -0.59
CA GLU A 145 -11.26 14.41 -1.72
C GLU A 145 -10.40 14.41 -3.00
N ALA A 146 -9.07 14.47 -2.85
CA ALA A 146 -8.15 14.38 -3.99
C ALA A 146 -8.15 12.98 -4.60
N TYR A 147 -8.17 11.95 -3.75
CA TYR A 147 -8.28 10.56 -4.18
C TYR A 147 -9.64 10.27 -4.81
N GLU A 148 -10.74 10.74 -4.20
CA GLU A 148 -12.10 10.61 -4.75
C GLU A 148 -12.21 11.25 -6.14
N LYS A 149 -11.70 12.48 -6.29
CA LYS A 149 -11.65 13.16 -7.58
C LYS A 149 -10.88 12.36 -8.62
N ALA A 150 -9.69 11.85 -8.27
CA ALA A 150 -8.85 11.08 -9.18
C ALA A 150 -9.51 9.74 -9.58
N LEU A 151 -10.11 9.02 -8.63
CA LEU A 151 -10.85 7.79 -8.87
C LEU A 151 -12.04 8.01 -9.80
N ASN A 152 -12.88 9.02 -9.51
CA ASN A 152 -14.04 9.36 -10.35
C ASN A 152 -13.60 9.77 -11.77
N SER A 153 -12.53 10.56 -11.91
CA SER A 153 -11.96 10.96 -13.21
C SER A 153 -11.43 9.78 -14.03
N ALA A 154 -10.97 8.72 -13.34
CA ALA A 154 -10.52 7.47 -13.95
C ALA A 154 -11.65 6.47 -14.26
N GLY A 155 -12.92 6.83 -13.96
CA GLY A 155 -14.09 6.00 -14.23
C GLY A 155 -14.44 4.98 -13.16
N PHE A 156 -13.84 5.07 -11.96
CA PHE A 156 -14.26 4.25 -10.82
C PHE A 156 -15.53 4.79 -10.17
N ASN A 157 -16.37 3.87 -9.70
CA ASN A 157 -17.45 4.18 -8.78
C ASN A 157 -17.01 3.77 -7.36
N ILE A 158 -16.96 4.72 -6.43
CA ILE A 158 -16.59 4.45 -5.03
C ILE A 158 -17.75 3.71 -4.38
N LEU A 159 -17.48 2.50 -3.91
CA LEU A 159 -18.48 1.62 -3.28
C LEU A 159 -18.52 1.79 -1.77
N ASP A 160 -17.36 2.04 -1.16
CA ASP A 160 -17.22 2.19 0.29
C ASP A 160 -15.98 3.01 0.62
N THR A 161 -16.02 3.75 1.72
CA THR A 161 -14.88 4.49 2.27
C THR A 161 -14.85 4.30 3.78
N GLN A 162 -13.72 3.84 4.31
CA GLN A 162 -13.59 3.52 5.73
C GLN A 162 -12.37 4.19 6.34
N ASP A 163 -12.59 5.04 7.33
CA ASP A 163 -11.52 5.56 8.18
C ASP A 163 -11.03 4.48 9.14
N LYS A 164 -9.75 4.13 9.07
CA LYS A 164 -9.07 3.14 9.91
C LYS A 164 -8.17 3.77 10.98
N GLY A 165 -8.31 5.04 11.28
CA GLY A 165 -7.51 5.75 12.28
C GLY A 165 -7.50 5.07 13.64
N GLN A 166 -8.68 4.67 14.14
CA GLN A 166 -8.77 3.97 15.42
C GLN A 166 -8.07 2.59 15.40
N PHE A 167 -8.17 1.88 14.28
CA PHE A 167 -7.42 0.62 14.08
C PHE A 167 -5.90 0.89 14.09
N ALA A 168 -5.45 1.94 13.43
CA ALA A 168 -4.02 2.30 13.39
C ALA A 168 -3.51 2.68 14.78
N VAL A 169 -4.25 3.47 15.56
CA VAL A 169 -3.88 3.78 16.97
C VAL A 169 -3.70 2.48 17.75
N SER A 170 -4.68 1.58 17.73
CA SER A 170 -4.61 0.31 18.43
C SER A 170 -3.45 -0.58 17.95
N PHE A 171 -3.13 -0.53 16.66
CA PHE A 171 -1.98 -1.25 16.09
C PHE A 171 -0.64 -0.70 16.64
N PHE A 172 -0.47 0.61 16.67
CA PHE A 172 0.73 1.25 17.20
C PHE A 172 0.88 1.01 18.72
N ASP A 173 -0.21 1.11 19.50
CA ASP A 173 -0.20 0.80 20.94
C ASP A 173 0.31 -0.61 21.19
N ASN A 174 -0.23 -1.59 20.47
CA ASN A 174 0.19 -2.99 20.58
C ASN A 174 1.65 -3.20 20.15
N MET A 175 2.10 -2.48 19.11
CA MET A 175 3.47 -2.55 18.63
C MET A 175 4.46 -1.99 19.66
N LEU A 176 4.16 -0.82 20.23
CA LEU A 176 4.99 -0.17 21.26
C LEU A 176 5.08 -1.03 22.52
N MET A 177 3.95 -1.56 23.00
CA MET A 177 3.90 -2.47 24.16
C MET A 177 4.77 -3.73 23.93
N LYS A 178 4.76 -4.31 22.72
CA LYS A 178 5.60 -5.46 22.38
C LYS A 178 7.09 -5.11 22.34
N MET A 179 7.43 -3.92 21.86
CA MET A 179 8.82 -3.44 21.82
C MET A 179 9.36 -3.24 23.24
N GLU A 180 8.58 -2.68 24.16
CA GLU A 180 8.95 -2.50 25.56
C GLU A 180 9.21 -3.84 26.24
N ASN A 181 8.38 -4.84 26.00
CA ASN A 181 8.46 -6.15 26.65
C ASN A 181 9.52 -7.09 26.07
N SER A 182 9.87 -6.97 24.80
CA SER A 182 10.72 -7.95 24.10
C SER A 182 11.99 -7.36 23.49
N GLY A 183 12.17 -6.03 23.55
CA GLY A 183 13.25 -5.32 22.88
C GLY A 183 13.12 -5.32 21.35
N PRO A 184 14.07 -4.68 20.64
CA PRO A 184 14.03 -4.62 19.18
C PRO A 184 14.30 -6.00 18.58
N LYS A 185 13.46 -6.40 17.62
CA LYS A 185 13.67 -7.64 16.88
C LYS A 185 14.81 -7.48 15.85
N PRO A 186 15.60 -8.54 15.57
CA PRO A 186 16.67 -8.46 14.58
C PRO A 186 16.16 -8.15 13.16
N LEU A 187 14.93 -8.56 12.84
CA LEU A 187 14.24 -8.21 11.59
C LEU A 187 13.02 -7.33 11.91
N GLY A 188 12.99 -6.12 11.37
CA GLY A 188 11.91 -5.17 11.60
C GLY A 188 11.97 -3.96 10.68
N LEU A 189 11.04 -3.04 10.85
CA LEU A 189 10.88 -1.83 10.03
C LEU A 189 12.14 -0.96 9.97
N HIS A 190 12.99 -0.99 10.98
CA HIS A 190 14.25 -0.23 11.03
C HIS A 190 15.21 -0.60 9.88
N LEU A 191 15.13 -1.80 9.31
CA LEU A 191 15.92 -2.19 8.16
C LEU A 191 15.46 -1.49 6.87
N LEU A 192 14.19 -1.11 6.78
CA LEU A 192 13.62 -0.41 5.63
C LEU A 192 13.61 1.11 5.82
N MET A 193 13.38 1.59 7.04
CA MET A 193 13.19 3.02 7.35
C MET A 193 14.46 3.73 7.79
N GLY A 194 15.54 2.98 8.10
CA GLY A 194 16.83 3.55 8.53
C GLY A 194 16.87 4.00 9.99
N GLU A 195 17.88 4.81 10.33
CA GLU A 195 18.19 5.19 11.72
C GLU A 195 17.07 5.97 12.42
N ASN A 196 16.31 6.78 11.68
CA ASN A 196 15.21 7.60 12.21
C ASN A 196 13.87 6.85 12.33
N THR A 197 13.87 5.52 12.26
CA THR A 197 12.64 4.69 12.30
C THR A 197 11.75 5.03 13.49
N ARG A 198 12.33 5.26 14.67
CA ARG A 198 11.57 5.59 15.88
C ARG A 198 10.80 6.91 15.71
N ASP A 199 11.49 7.94 15.26
CA ASP A 199 10.88 9.27 15.10
C ASP A 199 9.80 9.24 14.01
N LYS A 200 10.05 8.56 12.89
CA LYS A 200 9.08 8.32 11.82
C LYS A 200 7.80 7.67 12.32
N VAL A 201 7.95 6.60 13.09
CA VAL A 201 6.82 5.85 13.65
C VAL A 201 6.07 6.69 14.68
N MET A 202 6.80 7.38 15.58
CA MET A 202 6.16 8.21 16.62
C MET A 202 5.45 9.41 16.02
N ASN A 203 6.02 10.09 15.02
CA ASN A 203 5.35 11.19 14.35
C ASN A 203 4.08 10.74 13.63
N ALA A 204 4.10 9.58 12.95
CA ALA A 204 2.90 9.04 12.33
C ALA A 204 1.82 8.69 13.38
N TYR A 205 2.21 8.00 14.45
CA TYR A 205 1.30 7.63 15.54
C TYR A 205 0.65 8.85 16.19
N THR A 206 1.45 9.83 16.59
CA THR A 206 0.96 11.07 17.21
C THR A 206 -0.02 11.81 16.32
N GLN A 207 0.30 11.98 15.04
CA GLN A 207 -0.55 12.69 14.09
C GLN A 207 -1.85 11.94 13.76
N ILE A 208 -1.85 10.60 13.84
CA ILE A 208 -3.10 9.82 13.75
C ILE A 208 -3.94 9.99 15.01
N GLN A 209 -3.35 9.98 16.20
CA GLN A 209 -4.06 10.27 17.46
C GLN A 209 -4.68 11.68 17.47
N GLU A 210 -3.94 12.67 16.96
CA GLU A 210 -4.38 14.07 16.86
C GLU A 210 -5.36 14.30 15.69
N LYS A 211 -5.69 13.27 14.91
CA LYS A 211 -6.56 13.35 13.74
C LYS A 211 -6.07 14.34 12.67
N ARG A 212 -4.77 14.43 12.48
CA ARG A 212 -4.16 15.13 11.33
C ARG A 212 -4.06 14.21 10.12
N LEU A 213 -3.72 12.94 10.39
CA LEU A 213 -3.61 11.86 9.41
C LEU A 213 -4.58 10.73 9.77
N SER A 214 -5.06 10.01 8.76
CA SER A 214 -5.74 8.73 8.95
C SER A 214 -5.45 7.78 7.79
N PRO A 215 -5.29 6.47 8.07
CA PRO A 215 -5.37 5.44 7.04
C PRO A 215 -6.83 5.29 6.59
N ILE A 216 -7.07 5.43 5.30
CA ILE A 216 -8.38 5.33 4.66
C ILE A 216 -8.33 4.35 3.49
#